data_0ee8ea51b92a66993253be1bee2391ed
#
_entry.id   0ee8ea51b92a66993253be1bee2391ed
#
_cell.length_a   1.000
_cell.length_b   1.000
_cell.length_c   1.000
_cell.angle_alpha   90.00
_cell.angle_beta   90.00
_cell.angle_gamma   90.00
#
_symmetry.space_group_name_H-M   'P 1'
#
loop_
_entity.id
_entity.type
_entity.pdbx_description
1 polymer ?
#
loop_
_entity_poly.entity_id
_entity_poly.type
_entity_poly.pdbx_seq_one_letter_code
_entity_poly.pdbx_strand_id
1 'polypeptide(L)'
;MKQEKNIWEQSRVELFQKLDCRETGLSQEDAALRLLKYGANELHAGKQKSVWQIFLGQFADFLVLILILAAVISACMGDVESMIVILAVITMNAILGTVQTVKASASLDSLKQMSAPTAKVLRDGQIVQIPGREVVPGDVVILEAGDSVCADGRLLECASLKCAESALTGESLPVEKDTEPLTGETALGDRKNMVFSGSFVTYGRGRFLVTATGMDTEMGKIAQLLKNTEERKTPLQVSQIGRAHV
;
A
#
# COMPACT_ATOMS: atom_id res chain seq x y z
N MET A 1 -25.29 12.84 -23.63
CA MET A 1 -24.06 12.31 -23.03
C MET A 1 -24.35 10.86 -22.65
N LYS A 2 -23.69 9.84 -23.23
CA LYS A 2 -23.77 8.47 -22.73
C LYS A 2 -23.11 8.46 -21.36
N GLN A 3 -23.87 8.17 -20.30
CA GLN A 3 -23.28 7.90 -18.99
C GLN A 3 -22.28 6.75 -19.15
N GLU A 4 -21.03 6.96 -18.74
CA GLU A 4 -20.03 5.94 -18.81
C GLU A 4 -20.42 4.83 -17.82
N LYS A 5 -20.71 3.63 -18.32
CA LYS A 5 -21.09 2.49 -17.50
C LYS A 5 -20.00 2.16 -16.50
N ASN A 6 -20.38 1.88 -15.27
CA ASN A 6 -19.45 1.39 -14.26
C ASN A 6 -18.85 0.02 -14.68
N ILE A 7 -17.69 -0.33 -14.13
CA ILE A 7 -16.96 -1.57 -14.49
C ILE A 7 -17.82 -2.81 -14.24
N TRP A 8 -18.61 -2.81 -13.16
CA TRP A 8 -19.50 -3.94 -12.80
C TRP A 8 -20.75 -4.07 -13.69
N GLU A 9 -21.11 -3.03 -14.46
CA GLU A 9 -22.23 -3.03 -15.40
C GLU A 9 -21.78 -3.46 -16.81
N GLN A 10 -20.48 -3.44 -17.09
CA GLN A 10 -19.95 -3.72 -18.41
C GLN A 10 -19.93 -5.21 -18.70
N SER A 11 -20.25 -5.55 -19.94
CA SER A 11 -20.09 -6.90 -20.44
C SER A 11 -18.60 -7.25 -20.61
N ARG A 12 -18.27 -8.54 -20.68
CA ARG A 12 -16.92 -9.02 -20.90
C ARG A 12 -16.24 -8.39 -22.14
N VAL A 13 -16.99 -8.28 -23.23
CA VAL A 13 -16.49 -7.70 -24.50
C VAL A 13 -16.19 -6.21 -24.35
N GLU A 14 -17.07 -5.44 -23.71
CA GLU A 14 -16.84 -4.02 -23.44
C GLU A 14 -15.58 -3.79 -22.58
N LEU A 15 -15.34 -4.67 -21.60
CA LEU A 15 -14.15 -4.59 -20.74
C LEU A 15 -12.84 -4.83 -21.49
N PHE A 16 -12.79 -5.87 -22.33
CA PHE A 16 -11.61 -6.15 -23.14
C PHE A 16 -11.30 -5.01 -24.11
N GLN A 17 -12.33 -4.43 -24.73
CA GLN A 17 -12.17 -3.28 -25.62
C GLN A 17 -11.70 -2.04 -24.86
N LYS A 18 -12.28 -1.74 -23.68
CA LYS A 18 -11.93 -0.58 -22.88
C LYS A 18 -10.50 -0.62 -22.38
N LEU A 19 -10.02 -1.80 -21.98
CA LEU A 19 -8.66 -1.99 -21.45
C LEU A 19 -7.64 -2.38 -22.53
N ASP A 20 -8.06 -2.44 -23.79
CA ASP A 20 -7.22 -2.82 -24.93
C ASP A 20 -6.40 -4.10 -24.62
N CYS A 21 -7.11 -5.17 -24.27
CA CYS A 21 -6.52 -6.45 -23.91
C CYS A 21 -7.27 -7.61 -24.55
N ARG A 22 -6.68 -8.81 -24.50
CA ARG A 22 -7.19 -10.02 -25.14
C ARG A 22 -7.51 -11.09 -24.11
N GLU A 23 -8.36 -12.04 -24.45
CA GLU A 23 -8.66 -13.20 -23.59
C GLU A 23 -7.43 -14.09 -23.31
N THR A 24 -6.45 -14.06 -24.21
CA THR A 24 -5.16 -14.74 -24.05
C THR A 24 -4.18 -14.01 -23.12
N GLY A 25 -4.62 -12.89 -22.54
CA GLY A 25 -3.80 -12.01 -21.71
C GLY A 25 -3.03 -10.96 -22.50
N LEU A 26 -2.26 -10.14 -21.78
CA LEU A 26 -1.35 -9.15 -22.37
C LEU A 26 -0.09 -9.83 -22.90
N SER A 27 0.57 -9.19 -23.86
CA SER A 27 1.95 -9.56 -24.18
C SER A 27 2.90 -9.11 -23.08
N GLN A 28 4.07 -9.74 -23.01
CA GLN A 28 5.10 -9.34 -22.03
C GLN A 28 5.56 -7.88 -22.25
N GLU A 29 5.62 -7.45 -23.52
CA GLU A 29 5.98 -6.09 -23.89
C GLU A 29 4.92 -5.08 -23.47
N ASP A 30 3.63 -5.36 -23.73
CA ASP A 30 2.53 -4.51 -23.33
C ASP A 30 2.44 -4.38 -21.80
N ALA A 31 2.66 -5.48 -21.09
CA ALA A 31 2.69 -5.48 -19.63
C ALA A 31 3.83 -4.60 -19.08
N ALA A 32 5.02 -4.66 -19.69
CA ALA A 32 6.15 -3.80 -19.30
C ALA A 32 5.87 -2.32 -19.56
N LEU A 33 5.27 -1.98 -20.72
CA LEU A 33 4.86 -0.61 -21.03
C LEU A 33 3.79 -0.09 -20.07
N ARG A 34 2.82 -0.94 -19.71
CA ARG A 34 1.79 -0.59 -18.72
C ARG A 34 2.39 -0.40 -17.34
N LEU A 35 3.37 -1.21 -16.94
CA LEU A 35 4.06 -1.05 -15.66
C LEU A 35 4.80 0.29 -15.58
N LEU A 36 5.41 0.75 -16.69
CA LEU A 36 6.01 2.08 -16.76
C LEU A 36 4.97 3.20 -16.70
N LYS A 37 3.79 2.99 -17.29
CA LYS A 37 2.71 3.98 -17.36
C LYS A 37 1.95 4.13 -16.03
N TYR A 38 1.56 3.00 -15.42
CA TYR A 38 0.71 2.97 -14.24
C TYR A 38 1.52 2.88 -12.93
N GLY A 39 2.80 2.52 -13.01
CA GLY A 39 3.64 2.26 -11.85
C GLY A 39 3.42 0.88 -11.23
N ALA A 40 4.17 0.59 -10.18
CA ALA A 40 4.04 -0.66 -9.44
C ALA A 40 2.70 -0.74 -8.69
N ASN A 41 2.12 -1.93 -8.64
CA ASN A 41 0.91 -2.20 -7.88
C ASN A 41 1.24 -2.28 -6.37
N GLU A 42 1.47 -1.13 -5.78
CA GLU A 42 1.80 -0.97 -4.36
C GLU A 42 1.01 0.17 -3.75
N LEU A 43 0.59 -0.01 -2.51
CA LEU A 43 0.05 1.08 -1.72
C LEU A 43 1.21 1.97 -1.28
N HIS A 44 1.20 3.24 -1.66
CA HIS A 44 2.25 4.17 -1.27
C HIS A 44 2.25 4.33 0.26
N ALA A 45 3.12 3.59 0.94
CA ALA A 45 3.54 3.97 2.29
C ALA A 45 4.09 5.39 2.21
N GLY A 46 3.77 6.24 3.21
CA GLY A 46 4.19 7.64 3.24
C GLY A 46 5.67 7.81 2.86
N LYS A 47 6.06 8.96 2.33
CA LYS A 47 7.43 9.24 1.89
C LYS A 47 8.42 8.77 2.95
N GLN A 48 9.30 7.85 2.59
CA GLN A 48 10.39 7.45 3.47
C GLN A 48 11.22 8.68 3.82
N LYS A 49 11.46 8.88 5.11
CA LYS A 49 12.29 10.00 5.56
C LYS A 49 13.69 9.84 4.99
N SER A 50 14.21 10.91 4.39
CA SER A 50 15.61 10.94 3.95
C SER A 50 16.55 10.69 5.15
N VAL A 51 17.70 10.08 4.90
CA VAL A 51 18.74 9.86 5.93
C VAL A 51 19.06 11.16 6.68
N TRP A 52 19.11 12.30 5.99
CA TRP A 52 19.31 13.62 6.59
C TRP A 52 18.16 14.04 7.50
N GLN A 53 16.91 13.71 7.14
CA GLN A 53 15.75 13.99 8.01
C GLN A 53 15.76 13.12 9.27
N ILE A 54 16.22 11.86 9.14
CA ILE A 54 16.40 10.95 10.27
C ILE A 54 17.50 11.50 11.19
N PHE A 55 18.62 11.92 10.63
CA PHE A 55 19.75 12.48 11.38
C PHE A 55 19.38 13.77 12.11
N LEU A 56 18.74 14.72 11.44
CA LEU A 56 18.26 15.95 12.07
C LEU A 56 17.18 15.68 13.11
N GLY A 57 16.37 14.66 12.90
CA GLY A 57 15.36 14.22 13.87
C GLY A 57 15.96 13.76 15.22
N GLN A 58 17.22 13.27 15.23
CA GLN A 58 17.90 12.88 16.47
C GLN A 58 18.13 14.07 17.41
N PHE A 59 18.28 15.27 16.86
CA PHE A 59 18.47 16.49 17.67
C PHE A 59 17.18 17.03 18.28
N ALA A 60 16.02 16.54 17.86
CA ALA A 60 14.73 16.88 18.45
C ALA A 60 14.37 16.03 19.67
N ASP A 61 15.22 15.08 20.06
CA ASP A 61 15.03 14.28 21.28
C ASP A 61 15.22 15.14 22.52
N PHE A 62 14.32 14.96 23.51
CA PHE A 62 14.33 15.75 24.74
C PHE A 62 15.66 15.65 25.51
N LEU A 63 16.26 14.45 25.54
CA LEU A 63 17.55 14.23 26.20
C LEU A 63 18.68 15.00 25.49
N VAL A 64 18.67 15.01 24.16
CA VAL A 64 19.65 15.73 23.36
C VAL A 64 19.50 17.25 23.54
N LEU A 65 18.28 17.76 23.67
CA LEU A 65 18.01 19.16 23.96
C LEU A 65 18.62 19.59 25.30
N ILE A 66 18.49 18.75 26.34
CA ILE A 66 19.14 19.01 27.64
C ILE A 66 20.66 19.05 27.52
N LEU A 67 21.25 18.13 26.76
CA LEU A 67 22.71 18.09 26.51
C LEU A 67 23.18 19.32 25.73
N ILE A 68 22.41 19.78 24.74
CA ILE A 68 22.69 21.01 24.01
C ILE A 68 22.68 22.22 24.96
N LEU A 69 21.67 22.30 25.82
CA LEU A 69 21.59 23.36 26.85
C LEU A 69 22.83 23.32 27.78
N ALA A 70 23.24 22.13 28.21
CA ALA A 70 24.43 21.96 29.06
C ALA A 70 25.71 22.41 28.31
N ALA A 71 25.85 22.10 27.02
CA ALA A 71 26.96 22.55 26.19
C ALA A 71 27.00 24.10 26.08
N VAL A 72 25.86 24.74 25.93
CA VAL A 72 25.75 26.20 25.89
C VAL A 72 26.15 26.82 27.25
N ILE A 73 25.70 26.25 28.36
CA ILE A 73 26.09 26.72 29.71
C ILE A 73 27.60 26.59 29.92
N SER A 74 28.20 25.42 29.53
CA SER A 74 29.66 25.23 29.65
C SER A 74 30.42 26.26 28.81
N ALA A 75 29.95 26.56 27.59
CA ALA A 75 30.53 27.62 26.75
C ALA A 75 30.46 28.99 27.42
N CYS A 76 29.35 29.36 28.04
CA CYS A 76 29.17 30.63 28.74
C CYS A 76 30.07 30.74 29.99
N MET A 77 30.39 29.61 30.64
CA MET A 77 31.31 29.55 31.78
C MET A 77 32.81 29.55 31.38
N GLY A 78 33.07 29.51 30.08
CA GLY A 78 34.46 29.48 29.52
C GLY A 78 35.08 28.08 29.52
N ASP A 79 34.33 27.04 29.85
CA ASP A 79 34.76 25.65 29.85
C ASP A 79 34.58 25.04 28.42
N VAL A 80 35.52 25.35 27.53
CA VAL A 80 35.51 24.92 26.12
C VAL A 80 35.75 23.43 26.01
N GLU A 81 36.51 22.83 26.93
CA GLU A 81 36.81 21.39 26.89
C GLU A 81 35.57 20.57 27.12
N SER A 82 34.79 20.87 28.16
CA SER A 82 33.49 20.19 28.43
C SER A 82 32.49 20.39 27.30
N MET A 83 32.41 21.59 26.73
CA MET A 83 31.54 21.85 25.57
C MET A 83 31.90 20.93 24.38
N ILE A 84 33.16 20.81 24.02
CA ILE A 84 33.61 19.98 22.92
C ILE A 84 33.25 18.50 23.16
N VAL A 85 33.48 18.01 24.37
CA VAL A 85 33.17 16.62 24.73
C VAL A 85 31.67 16.36 24.60
N ILE A 86 30.81 17.26 25.10
CA ILE A 86 29.35 17.11 25.01
C ILE A 86 28.91 17.09 23.53
N LEU A 87 29.42 18.01 22.73
CA LEU A 87 29.08 18.06 21.29
C LEU A 87 29.56 16.80 20.54
N ALA A 88 30.73 16.26 20.88
CA ALA A 88 31.23 15.02 20.32
C ALA A 88 30.31 13.83 20.67
N VAL A 89 29.85 13.74 21.91
CA VAL A 89 28.92 12.69 22.36
C VAL A 89 27.57 12.81 21.66
N ILE A 90 27.01 14.02 21.54
CA ILE A 90 25.74 14.26 20.82
C ILE A 90 25.88 13.82 19.38
N THR A 91 26.95 14.22 18.71
CA THR A 91 27.19 13.89 17.30
C THR A 91 27.33 12.38 17.10
N MET A 92 28.11 11.72 17.96
CA MET A 92 28.29 10.27 17.91
C MET A 92 26.96 9.51 18.14
N ASN A 93 26.15 9.95 19.12
CA ASN A 93 24.82 9.42 19.34
C ASN A 93 23.90 9.61 18.13
N ALA A 94 23.90 10.79 17.50
CA ALA A 94 23.09 11.08 16.33
C ALA A 94 23.47 10.18 15.15
N ILE A 95 24.77 9.95 14.93
CA ILE A 95 25.25 9.03 13.88
C ILE A 95 24.80 7.60 14.19
N LEU A 96 25.02 7.13 15.42
CA LEU A 96 24.64 5.78 15.83
C LEU A 96 23.14 5.54 15.72
N GLY A 97 22.31 6.46 16.21
CA GLY A 97 20.85 6.39 16.10
C GLY A 97 20.35 6.39 14.66
N THR A 98 20.99 7.19 13.80
CA THR A 98 20.67 7.21 12.36
C THR A 98 21.01 5.87 11.71
N VAL A 99 22.18 5.30 11.95
CA VAL A 99 22.60 4.00 11.40
C VAL A 99 21.66 2.88 11.88
N GLN A 100 21.29 2.87 13.17
CA GLN A 100 20.37 1.89 13.72
C GLN A 100 18.99 1.99 13.08
N THR A 101 18.46 3.20 12.92
CA THR A 101 17.13 3.43 12.30
C THR A 101 17.13 2.99 10.84
N VAL A 102 18.15 3.35 10.08
CA VAL A 102 18.27 2.94 8.66
C VAL A 102 18.39 1.43 8.52
N LYS A 103 19.20 0.77 9.35
CA LYS A 103 19.32 -0.70 9.34
C LYS A 103 18.02 -1.39 9.72
N ALA A 104 17.33 -0.89 10.76
CA ALA A 104 16.04 -1.45 11.16
C ALA A 104 14.98 -1.32 10.05
N SER A 105 14.90 -0.16 9.38
CA SER A 105 14.01 0.05 8.24
C SER A 105 14.33 -0.90 7.08
N ALA A 106 15.62 -1.06 6.73
CA ALA A 106 16.04 -1.97 5.66
C ALA A 106 15.69 -3.43 5.97
N SER A 107 15.83 -3.86 7.23
CA SER A 107 15.45 -5.21 7.65
C SER A 107 13.94 -5.44 7.53
N LEU A 108 13.11 -4.45 7.91
CA LEU A 108 11.66 -4.51 7.76
C LEU A 108 11.24 -4.53 6.27
N ASP A 109 11.90 -3.76 5.42
CA ASP A 109 11.62 -3.77 3.97
C ASP A 109 12.00 -5.12 3.34
N SER A 110 13.09 -5.74 3.77
CA SER A 110 13.47 -7.09 3.33
C SER A 110 12.42 -8.14 3.73
N LEU A 111 11.90 -8.08 4.97
CA LEU A 111 10.82 -8.97 5.42
C LEU A 111 9.53 -8.77 4.62
N LYS A 112 9.16 -7.52 4.33
CA LYS A 112 8.00 -7.21 3.47
C LYS A 112 8.16 -7.79 2.07
N GLN A 113 9.36 -7.71 1.48
CA GLN A 113 9.63 -8.27 0.14
C GLN A 113 9.54 -9.80 0.13
N MET A 114 10.02 -10.47 1.18
CA MET A 114 9.91 -11.94 1.29
C MET A 114 8.47 -12.41 1.45
N SER A 115 7.60 -11.58 2.01
CA SER A 115 6.17 -11.87 2.26
C SER A 115 5.27 -11.31 1.16
N ALA A 116 5.83 -10.71 0.10
CA ALA A 116 5.04 -10.09 -0.98
C ALA A 116 4.21 -11.15 -1.71
N PRO A 117 2.91 -10.93 -1.90
CA PRO A 117 2.06 -11.87 -2.60
C PRO A 117 2.51 -12.01 -4.05
N THR A 118 2.47 -13.24 -4.57
CA THR A 118 2.64 -13.52 -5.99
C THR A 118 1.30 -13.68 -6.67
N ALA A 119 1.22 -13.39 -7.97
CA ALA A 119 0.02 -13.54 -8.78
C ALA A 119 0.29 -14.47 -9.96
N LYS A 120 -0.65 -15.36 -10.27
CA LYS A 120 -0.65 -16.17 -11.49
C LYS A 120 -1.38 -15.38 -12.56
N VAL A 121 -0.67 -14.91 -13.56
CA VAL A 121 -1.22 -14.12 -14.67
C VAL A 121 -1.15 -14.89 -15.98
N LEU A 122 -2.11 -14.64 -16.84
CA LEU A 122 -2.11 -15.14 -18.21
C LEU A 122 -1.46 -14.08 -19.11
N ARG A 123 -0.29 -14.36 -19.66
CA ARG A 123 0.42 -13.51 -20.62
C ARG A 123 0.88 -14.35 -21.82
N ASP A 124 0.71 -13.82 -23.01
CA ASP A 124 1.01 -14.53 -24.27
C ASP A 124 0.40 -15.95 -24.34
N GLY A 125 -0.79 -16.14 -23.75
CA GLY A 125 -1.48 -17.42 -23.68
C GLY A 125 -0.88 -18.43 -22.70
N GLN A 126 0.13 -18.03 -21.91
CA GLN A 126 0.77 -18.88 -20.90
C GLN A 126 0.53 -18.34 -19.49
N ILE A 127 0.40 -19.25 -18.53
CA ILE A 127 0.28 -18.91 -17.12
C ILE A 127 1.68 -18.68 -16.55
N VAL A 128 1.93 -17.45 -16.09
CA VAL A 128 3.21 -17.04 -15.51
C VAL A 128 2.97 -16.55 -14.08
N GLN A 129 3.81 -16.95 -13.16
CA GLN A 129 3.79 -16.44 -11.79
C GLN A 129 4.71 -15.22 -11.69
N ILE A 130 4.15 -14.09 -11.27
CA ILE A 130 4.87 -12.83 -11.11
C ILE A 130 4.68 -12.26 -9.71
N PRO A 131 5.57 -11.38 -9.24
CA PRO A 131 5.33 -10.59 -8.04
C PRO A 131 4.04 -9.77 -8.19
N GLY A 132 3.21 -9.72 -7.16
CA GLY A 132 1.94 -8.96 -7.18
C GLY A 132 2.11 -7.48 -7.53
N ARG A 133 3.28 -6.89 -7.21
CA ARG A 133 3.63 -5.50 -7.57
C ARG A 133 3.79 -5.25 -9.07
N GLU A 134 3.98 -6.31 -9.87
CA GLU A 134 4.17 -6.23 -11.33
C GLU A 134 2.87 -6.46 -12.10
N VAL A 135 1.76 -6.66 -11.39
CA VAL A 135 0.42 -6.76 -11.98
C VAL A 135 -0.03 -5.39 -12.46
N VAL A 136 -0.55 -5.33 -13.67
CA VAL A 136 -0.97 -4.09 -14.34
C VAL A 136 -2.43 -4.15 -14.77
N PRO A 137 -3.11 -3.00 -14.95
CA PRO A 137 -4.45 -2.97 -15.52
C PRO A 137 -4.48 -3.63 -16.90
N GLY A 138 -5.42 -4.58 -17.12
CA GLY A 138 -5.54 -5.40 -18.32
C GLY A 138 -4.89 -6.79 -18.21
N ASP A 139 -4.16 -7.11 -17.14
CA ASP A 139 -3.73 -8.48 -16.86
C ASP A 139 -4.95 -9.36 -16.54
N VAL A 140 -4.89 -10.61 -16.98
CA VAL A 140 -5.84 -11.66 -16.59
C VAL A 140 -5.19 -12.48 -15.48
N VAL A 141 -5.72 -12.39 -14.27
CA VAL A 141 -5.19 -13.10 -13.08
C VAL A 141 -6.04 -14.33 -12.78
N ILE A 142 -5.38 -15.41 -12.44
CA ILE A 142 -5.99 -16.69 -12.03
C ILE A 142 -6.00 -16.76 -10.51
N LEU A 143 -7.14 -17.13 -9.94
CA LEU A 143 -7.35 -17.29 -8.52
C LEU A 143 -7.71 -18.73 -8.17
N GLU A 144 -7.12 -19.21 -7.10
CA GLU A 144 -7.42 -20.51 -6.48
C GLU A 144 -7.62 -20.32 -4.97
N ALA A 145 -8.27 -21.27 -4.31
CA ALA A 145 -8.44 -21.24 -2.86
C ALA A 145 -7.07 -21.15 -2.17
N GLY A 146 -6.91 -20.20 -1.25
CA GLY A 146 -5.65 -19.88 -0.59
C GLY A 146 -4.90 -18.68 -1.20
N ASP A 147 -5.29 -18.20 -2.37
CA ASP A 147 -4.64 -17.05 -2.99
C ASP A 147 -5.14 -15.72 -2.38
N SER A 148 -4.26 -14.73 -2.30
CA SER A 148 -4.60 -13.34 -2.00
C SER A 148 -4.86 -12.58 -3.29
N VAL A 149 -5.93 -11.79 -3.31
CA VAL A 149 -6.25 -10.92 -4.44
C VAL A 149 -5.34 -9.69 -4.40
N CYS A 150 -4.49 -9.53 -5.42
CA CYS A 150 -3.45 -8.50 -5.45
C CYS A 150 -3.92 -7.16 -6.04
N ALA A 151 -5.03 -7.13 -6.77
CA ALA A 151 -5.54 -5.94 -7.47
C ALA A 151 -7.06 -6.00 -7.57
N ASP A 152 -7.70 -4.86 -7.86
CA ASP A 152 -9.13 -4.85 -8.12
C ASP A 152 -9.41 -5.30 -9.56
N GLY A 153 -10.47 -6.09 -9.74
CA GLY A 153 -10.80 -6.56 -11.06
C GLY A 153 -12.20 -7.11 -11.21
N ARG A 154 -12.58 -7.30 -12.48
CA ARG A 154 -13.84 -7.85 -12.92
C ARG A 154 -13.70 -9.33 -13.22
N LEU A 155 -14.52 -10.16 -12.59
CA LEU A 155 -14.52 -11.60 -12.84
C LEU A 155 -14.93 -11.91 -14.27
N LEU A 156 -14.13 -12.75 -14.92
CA LEU A 156 -14.38 -13.30 -16.24
C LEU A 156 -15.01 -14.69 -16.15
N GLU A 157 -14.51 -15.49 -15.21
CA GLU A 157 -14.97 -16.84 -14.94
C GLU A 157 -14.85 -17.15 -13.47
N CYS A 158 -15.78 -17.90 -12.93
CA CYS A 158 -15.71 -18.41 -11.56
C CYS A 158 -16.37 -19.79 -11.47
N ALA A 159 -15.83 -20.63 -10.59
CA ALA A 159 -16.40 -21.91 -10.21
C ALA A 159 -16.44 -21.97 -8.69
N SER A 160 -17.63 -21.72 -8.14
CA SER A 160 -17.92 -21.68 -6.68
C SER A 160 -16.92 -20.78 -5.92
N LEU A 161 -16.51 -19.68 -6.52
CA LEU A 161 -15.52 -18.76 -5.95
C LEU A 161 -16.13 -18.04 -4.74
N LYS A 162 -15.43 -18.09 -3.60
CA LYS A 162 -15.79 -17.35 -2.39
C LYS A 162 -14.60 -16.56 -1.90
N CYS A 163 -14.81 -15.27 -1.66
CA CYS A 163 -13.78 -14.34 -1.19
C CYS A 163 -14.13 -13.76 0.17
N ALA A 164 -13.18 -13.75 1.09
CA ALA A 164 -13.26 -13.02 2.34
C ALA A 164 -12.86 -11.57 2.08
N GLU A 165 -13.80 -10.66 2.23
CA GLU A 165 -13.64 -9.22 1.94
C GLU A 165 -13.78 -8.37 3.21
N SER A 166 -13.61 -8.97 4.37
CA SER A 166 -13.77 -8.33 5.68
C SER A 166 -12.93 -7.07 5.89
N ALA A 167 -11.78 -6.99 5.25
CA ALA A 167 -10.91 -5.81 5.31
C ALA A 167 -11.54 -4.57 4.64
N LEU A 168 -12.45 -4.76 3.69
CA LEU A 168 -13.12 -3.70 2.92
C LEU A 168 -14.55 -3.48 3.37
N THR A 169 -15.31 -4.56 3.58
CA THR A 169 -16.75 -4.49 3.86
C THR A 169 -17.07 -4.56 5.36
N GLY A 170 -16.14 -5.06 6.17
CA GLY A 170 -16.36 -5.36 7.58
C GLY A 170 -17.15 -6.66 7.83
N GLU A 171 -17.61 -7.34 6.79
CA GLU A 171 -18.38 -8.58 6.89
C GLU A 171 -17.44 -9.78 7.09
N SER A 172 -17.73 -10.62 8.10
CA SER A 172 -16.88 -11.77 8.43
C SER A 172 -17.14 -13.00 7.55
N LEU A 173 -18.27 -13.07 6.88
CA LEU A 173 -18.62 -14.21 6.03
C LEU A 173 -18.05 -14.03 4.62
N PRO A 174 -17.51 -15.10 4.02
CA PRO A 174 -17.05 -15.06 2.64
C PRO A 174 -18.20 -14.80 1.67
N VAL A 175 -18.00 -13.89 0.74
CA VAL A 175 -18.96 -13.52 -0.30
C VAL A 175 -18.82 -14.49 -1.46
N GLU A 176 -19.93 -15.09 -1.89
CA GLU A 176 -19.99 -15.90 -3.09
C GLU A 176 -19.99 -14.99 -4.34
N LYS A 177 -19.10 -15.29 -5.26
CA LYS A 177 -18.84 -14.49 -6.45
C LYS A 177 -19.54 -15.04 -7.68
N ASP A 178 -19.89 -14.14 -8.59
CA ASP A 178 -20.57 -14.42 -9.85
C ASP A 178 -19.93 -13.62 -10.99
N THR A 179 -20.28 -13.94 -12.24
CA THR A 179 -19.77 -13.25 -13.44
C THR A 179 -20.79 -12.37 -14.13
N GLU A 180 -22.07 -12.43 -13.73
CA GLU A 180 -23.14 -11.67 -14.38
C GLU A 180 -22.96 -10.15 -14.21
N PRO A 181 -23.20 -9.34 -15.25
CA PRO A 181 -23.20 -7.89 -15.14
C PRO A 181 -24.26 -7.40 -14.14
N LEU A 182 -23.88 -6.49 -13.29
CA LEU A 182 -24.81 -5.86 -12.36
C LEU A 182 -25.44 -4.61 -13.00
N THR A 183 -26.60 -4.21 -12.52
CA THR A 183 -27.32 -3.04 -13.04
C THR A 183 -27.44 -1.96 -11.97
N GLY A 184 -27.10 -0.71 -12.34
CA GLY A 184 -27.25 0.46 -11.48
C GLY A 184 -26.16 0.62 -10.42
N GLU A 185 -26.37 1.57 -9.52
CA GLU A 185 -25.44 1.82 -8.41
C GLU A 185 -25.51 0.65 -7.42
N THR A 186 -24.37 -0.03 -7.25
CA THR A 186 -24.24 -1.20 -6.39
C THR A 186 -23.21 -0.90 -5.31
N ALA A 187 -23.58 -1.11 -4.04
CA ALA A 187 -22.65 -0.96 -2.91
C ALA A 187 -21.44 -1.91 -3.06
N LEU A 188 -20.30 -1.55 -2.47
CA LEU A 188 -19.06 -2.29 -2.65
C LEU A 188 -19.19 -3.77 -2.30
N GLY A 189 -19.80 -4.11 -1.16
CA GLY A 189 -20.02 -5.48 -0.70
C GLY A 189 -20.96 -6.31 -1.59
N ASP A 190 -21.84 -5.64 -2.35
CA ASP A 190 -22.81 -6.29 -3.24
C ASP A 190 -22.28 -6.53 -4.66
N ARG A 191 -21.06 -6.03 -4.98
CA ARG A 191 -20.44 -6.23 -6.28
C ARG A 191 -19.88 -7.64 -6.43
N LYS A 192 -20.78 -8.63 -6.50
CA LYS A 192 -20.42 -10.06 -6.57
C LYS A 192 -19.59 -10.43 -7.78
N ASN A 193 -19.63 -9.63 -8.83
CA ASN A 193 -18.88 -9.86 -10.06
C ASN A 193 -17.51 -9.17 -10.07
N MET A 194 -17.09 -8.60 -8.96
CA MET A 194 -15.77 -8.01 -8.79
C MET A 194 -15.01 -8.69 -7.66
N VAL A 195 -13.68 -8.60 -7.73
CA VAL A 195 -12.75 -8.96 -6.65
C VAL A 195 -11.90 -7.74 -6.31
N PHE A 196 -11.50 -7.64 -5.05
CA PHE A 196 -10.83 -6.46 -4.52
C PHE A 196 -9.48 -6.79 -3.91
N SER A 197 -8.53 -5.89 -4.09
CA SER A 197 -7.20 -5.97 -3.49
C SER A 197 -7.28 -6.10 -1.97
N GLY A 198 -6.47 -7.00 -1.40
CA GLY A 198 -6.47 -7.27 0.03
C GLY A 198 -7.52 -8.30 0.49
N SER A 199 -8.34 -8.81 -0.43
CA SER A 199 -9.25 -9.93 -0.17
C SER A 199 -8.52 -11.26 -0.27
N PHE A 200 -9.14 -12.31 0.28
CA PHE A 200 -8.57 -13.65 0.31
C PHE A 200 -9.57 -14.69 -0.24
N VAL A 201 -9.10 -15.55 -1.15
CA VAL A 201 -9.92 -16.61 -1.73
C VAL A 201 -10.04 -17.76 -0.74
N THR A 202 -11.23 -18.00 -0.21
CA THR A 202 -11.49 -19.05 0.77
C THR A 202 -11.91 -20.37 0.14
N TYR A 203 -12.54 -20.32 -1.04
CA TYR A 203 -13.04 -21.51 -1.74
C TYR A 203 -13.17 -21.26 -3.24
N GLY A 204 -13.05 -22.34 -4.03
CA GLY A 204 -13.27 -22.32 -5.46
C GLY A 204 -12.09 -21.78 -6.27
N ARG A 205 -12.37 -21.39 -7.50
CA ARG A 205 -11.39 -20.85 -8.45
C ARG A 205 -12.04 -19.86 -9.39
N GLY A 206 -11.26 -18.95 -9.96
CA GLY A 206 -11.76 -17.99 -10.93
C GLY A 206 -10.66 -17.32 -11.73
N ARG A 207 -11.07 -16.54 -12.73
CA ARG A 207 -10.19 -15.63 -13.47
C ARG A 207 -10.80 -14.25 -13.49
N PHE A 208 -9.99 -13.24 -13.29
CA PHE A 208 -10.45 -11.86 -13.36
C PHE A 208 -9.54 -10.99 -14.20
N LEU A 209 -10.11 -9.97 -14.80
CA LEU A 209 -9.42 -8.91 -15.52
C LEU A 209 -9.11 -7.79 -14.55
N VAL A 210 -7.84 -7.42 -14.42
CA VAL A 210 -7.39 -6.32 -13.56
C VAL A 210 -7.88 -4.99 -14.12
N THR A 211 -8.60 -4.24 -13.31
CA THR A 211 -9.17 -2.94 -13.67
C THR A 211 -8.52 -1.77 -12.95
N ALA A 212 -7.98 -1.99 -11.74
CA ALA A 212 -7.28 -0.99 -10.97
C ALA A 212 -6.17 -1.62 -10.12
N THR A 213 -5.07 -0.87 -9.94
CA THR A 213 -3.88 -1.28 -9.20
C THR A 213 -3.42 -0.20 -8.23
N GLY A 214 -2.68 -0.56 -7.19
CA GLY A 214 -2.06 0.37 -6.24
C GLY A 214 -3.07 1.33 -5.59
N MET A 215 -2.81 2.61 -5.69
CA MET A 215 -3.64 3.65 -5.08
C MET A 215 -5.01 3.84 -5.73
N ASP A 216 -5.22 3.31 -6.95
CA ASP A 216 -6.50 3.38 -7.66
C ASP A 216 -7.46 2.27 -7.23
N THR A 217 -7.01 1.27 -6.47
CA THR A 217 -7.86 0.23 -5.87
C THR A 217 -8.76 0.80 -4.77
N GLU A 218 -9.84 0.10 -4.43
CA GLU A 218 -10.71 0.52 -3.31
C GLU A 218 -9.92 0.58 -2.00
N MET A 219 -9.01 -0.37 -1.76
CA MET A 219 -8.09 -0.34 -0.62
C MET A 219 -7.16 0.89 -0.69
N GLY A 220 -6.66 1.23 -1.87
CA GLY A 220 -5.82 2.41 -2.11
C GLY A 220 -6.56 3.72 -1.78
N LYS A 221 -7.82 3.83 -2.17
CA LYS A 221 -8.67 4.99 -1.84
C LYS A 221 -8.85 5.15 -0.33
N ILE A 222 -9.08 4.04 0.40
CA ILE A 222 -9.16 4.05 1.87
C ILE A 222 -7.84 4.50 2.48
N ALA A 223 -6.70 3.97 2.00
CA ALA A 223 -5.37 4.36 2.47
C ALA A 223 -5.11 5.86 2.26
N GLN A 224 -5.57 6.43 1.14
CA GLN A 224 -5.46 7.85 0.85
C GLN A 224 -6.32 8.71 1.80
N LEU A 225 -7.54 8.28 2.10
CA LEU A 225 -8.42 8.96 3.05
C LEU A 225 -7.82 8.97 4.47
N LEU A 226 -7.27 7.84 4.92
CA LEU A 226 -6.61 7.73 6.22
C LEU A 226 -5.39 8.64 6.32
N LYS A 227 -4.57 8.73 5.27
CA LYS A 227 -3.39 9.61 5.23
C LYS A 227 -3.75 11.09 5.40
N ASN A 228 -4.86 11.51 4.81
CA ASN A 228 -5.34 12.90 4.94
C ASN A 228 -5.91 13.20 6.34
N THR A 229 -6.15 12.17 7.16
CA THR A 229 -6.74 12.30 8.50
C THR A 229 -5.69 12.24 9.62
N GLU A 230 -4.46 11.77 9.35
CA GLU A 230 -3.40 11.56 10.36
C GLU A 230 -2.82 12.84 10.99
N GLU A 231 -3.14 14.03 10.48
CA GLU A 231 -2.65 15.29 11.05
C GLU A 231 -3.46 15.81 12.26
N ARG A 232 -4.50 15.11 12.69
CA ARG A 232 -5.25 15.52 13.91
C ARG A 232 -4.61 14.92 15.15
N LYS A 233 -3.90 15.78 15.90
CA LYS A 233 -3.40 15.43 17.26
C LYS A 233 -4.54 14.87 18.10
N THR A 234 -4.31 13.72 18.74
CA THR A 234 -5.32 13.11 19.61
C THR A 234 -5.67 14.05 20.77
N PRO A 235 -6.91 14.04 21.28
CA PRO A 235 -7.31 14.87 22.44
C PRO A 235 -6.39 14.70 23.67
N LEU A 236 -5.79 13.50 23.84
CA LEU A 236 -4.80 13.21 24.89
C LEU A 236 -3.47 13.97 24.67
N GLN A 237 -2.99 14.07 23.47
CA GLN A 237 -1.78 14.84 23.14
C GLN A 237 -1.99 16.35 23.35
N VAL A 238 -3.20 16.84 23.03
CA VAL A 238 -3.55 18.26 23.28
C VAL A 238 -3.68 18.53 24.77
N SER A 239 -4.22 17.61 25.58
CA SER A 239 -4.38 17.78 27.03
C SER A 239 -3.07 17.69 27.79
N GLN A 240 -2.06 16.96 27.32
CA GLN A 240 -0.74 16.91 27.95
C GLN A 240 0.07 18.20 27.71
N ILE A 241 -0.08 18.83 26.57
CA ILE A 241 0.56 20.13 26.26
C ILE A 241 -0.07 21.25 27.14
N GLY A 242 -1.38 21.19 27.39
CA GLY A 242 -2.09 22.16 28.24
C GLY A 242 -1.77 22.08 29.74
N ARG A 243 -1.28 20.95 30.26
CA ARG A 243 -0.89 20.77 31.66
C ARG A 243 0.55 21.19 32.00
N ALA A 244 1.37 21.42 30.97
CA ALA A 244 2.76 21.87 31.17
C ALA A 244 2.91 23.40 31.29
N HIS A 245 1.80 24.14 31.26
CA HIS A 245 1.78 25.60 31.35
C HIS A 245 0.95 26.16 32.53
N VAL A 246 0.76 25.39 33.61
CA VAL A 246 0.18 25.90 34.87
C VAL A 246 1.14 25.66 36.02
#